data_f66a22e4cedc52f61c35908b6c97d888
#
_entry.id   f66a22e4cedc52f61c35908b6c97d888
#
_cell.length_a   1.000
_cell.length_b   1.000
_cell.length_c   1.000
_cell.angle_alpha   90.00
_cell.angle_beta   90.00
_cell.angle_gamma   90.00
#
_symmetry.space_group_name_H-M   'P 1'
#
loop_
_entity.id
_entity.type
_entity.pdbx_description
1 polymer ?
#
loop_
_entity_poly.entity_id
_entity_poly.type
_entity_poly.pdbx_seq_one_letter_code
_entity_poly.pdbx_strand_id
1 'polypeptide(L)'
;MRPKRYVVFLVNAGFTNGTVQTFGSDEDLLIRVPPQQGVEGTSQANLGDEIFTALSAQYPGIVLQQSNYVGPAVGDELAEDGGLALLTALLVVMVYILFRFTKQFSVGAVVALAHDVAIVLGCFSVFRWTFDLTVLAALLAVIGYSLNDTIVVSDRIRENFRRARRGAPVEIINEALNQTLGRTLVTSLTTLFVLLALLFAGGEVIRGFATALSIGVVIGTYSSIYVAANVLLAMNISREDLLVPEPEQDSNEDGSYP
;
A
#
# COMPACT_ATOMS: atom_id res chain seq x y z
N MET A 1 -31.24 -3.72 -12.36
CA MET A 1 -31.07 -4.62 -13.54
C MET A 1 -30.04 -5.72 -13.26
N ARG A 2 -30.13 -6.92 -13.91
CA ARG A 2 -29.19 -8.02 -13.60
C ARG A 2 -27.97 -7.94 -14.53
N PRO A 3 -26.75 -7.63 -14.04
CA PRO A 3 -25.55 -7.43 -14.88
C PRO A 3 -25.20 -8.65 -15.76
N LYS A 4 -25.53 -9.86 -15.32
CA LYS A 4 -25.30 -11.11 -16.09
C LYS A 4 -25.92 -11.10 -17.50
N ARG A 5 -27.01 -10.38 -17.72
CA ARG A 5 -27.69 -10.32 -19.02
C ARG A 5 -26.89 -9.53 -20.07
N TYR A 6 -26.21 -8.49 -19.62
CA TYR A 6 -25.34 -7.66 -20.47
C TYR A 6 -24.02 -8.35 -20.79
N VAL A 7 -23.48 -9.17 -19.86
CA VAL A 7 -22.29 -9.98 -20.14
C VAL A 7 -22.55 -10.97 -21.27
N VAL A 8 -23.68 -11.70 -21.21
CA VAL A 8 -24.06 -12.64 -22.29
C VAL A 8 -24.24 -11.91 -23.64
N PHE A 9 -24.81 -10.72 -23.59
CA PHE A 9 -24.95 -9.91 -24.80
C PHE A 9 -23.62 -9.51 -25.42
N LEU A 10 -22.67 -9.00 -24.59
CA LEU A 10 -21.33 -8.61 -25.04
C LEU A 10 -20.58 -9.78 -25.69
N VAL A 11 -20.66 -10.97 -25.09
CA VAL A 11 -20.03 -12.17 -25.65
C VAL A 11 -20.66 -12.54 -26.99
N ASN A 12 -22.00 -12.47 -27.11
CA ASN A 12 -22.70 -12.76 -28.36
C ASN A 12 -22.46 -11.70 -29.45
N ALA A 13 -22.17 -10.47 -29.06
CA ALA A 13 -21.81 -9.38 -29.98
C ALA A 13 -20.32 -9.40 -30.40
N GLY A 14 -19.55 -10.40 -29.95
CA GLY A 14 -18.14 -10.58 -30.32
C GLY A 14 -17.13 -9.92 -29.37
N PHE A 15 -17.59 -9.25 -28.32
CA PHE A 15 -16.69 -8.62 -27.31
C PHE A 15 -16.30 -9.64 -26.24
N THR A 16 -15.20 -10.33 -26.46
CA THR A 16 -14.71 -11.35 -25.54
C THR A 16 -14.08 -10.74 -24.29
N ASN A 17 -14.25 -11.43 -23.15
CA ASN A 17 -13.69 -11.03 -21.85
C ASN A 17 -14.21 -9.68 -21.28
N GLY A 18 -15.36 -9.19 -21.76
CA GLY A 18 -16.03 -8.03 -21.19
C GLY A 18 -16.58 -8.30 -19.80
N THR A 19 -16.40 -7.35 -18.87
CA THR A 19 -17.01 -7.38 -17.53
C THR A 19 -18.06 -6.30 -17.41
N VAL A 20 -19.17 -6.62 -16.74
CA VAL A 20 -20.28 -5.68 -16.50
C VAL A 20 -20.54 -5.65 -15.00
N GLN A 21 -20.52 -4.46 -14.43
CA GLN A 21 -20.75 -4.21 -13.01
C GLN A 21 -21.75 -3.07 -12.85
N THR A 22 -22.49 -3.04 -11.76
CA THR A 22 -23.30 -1.87 -11.37
C THR A 22 -22.36 -0.77 -10.87
N PHE A 23 -22.64 0.49 -11.19
CA PHE A 23 -21.80 1.63 -10.85
C PHE A 23 -22.62 2.68 -10.09
N GLY A 24 -22.45 2.71 -8.79
CA GLY A 24 -23.13 3.69 -7.91
C GLY A 24 -24.61 3.43 -7.69
N SER A 25 -25.38 3.20 -8.72
CA SER A 25 -26.81 2.87 -8.66
C SER A 25 -27.14 1.55 -9.40
N ASP A 26 -28.34 1.01 -9.15
CA ASP A 26 -28.81 -0.19 -9.89
C ASP A 26 -29.15 0.11 -11.37
N GLU A 27 -29.18 1.38 -11.74
CA GLU A 27 -29.49 1.85 -13.09
C GLU A 27 -28.23 2.13 -13.92
N ASP A 28 -27.10 2.40 -13.24
CA ASP A 28 -25.84 2.69 -13.90
C ASP A 28 -24.99 1.42 -14.03
N LEU A 29 -24.43 1.21 -15.20
CA LEU A 29 -23.59 0.07 -15.52
C LEU A 29 -22.22 0.52 -15.99
N LEU A 30 -21.18 -0.07 -15.40
CA LEU A 30 -19.82 0.04 -15.87
C LEU A 30 -19.48 -1.20 -16.69
N ILE A 31 -19.21 -0.97 -17.98
CA ILE A 31 -18.79 -2.00 -18.92
C ILE A 31 -17.30 -1.82 -19.17
N ARG A 32 -16.50 -2.83 -18.89
CA ARG A 32 -15.08 -2.87 -19.22
C ARG A 32 -14.82 -3.96 -20.24
N VAL A 33 -14.22 -3.61 -21.34
CA VAL A 33 -13.83 -4.55 -22.38
C VAL A 33 -12.31 -4.42 -22.59
N PRO A 34 -11.55 -5.52 -22.43
CA PRO A 34 -10.12 -5.48 -22.68
C PRO A 34 -9.83 -5.23 -24.17
N PRO A 35 -8.63 -4.74 -24.52
CA PRO A 35 -8.22 -4.59 -25.92
C PRO A 35 -8.43 -5.89 -26.69
N GLN A 36 -9.06 -5.78 -27.87
CA GLN A 36 -9.33 -6.94 -28.71
C GLN A 36 -8.10 -7.24 -29.57
N GLN A 37 -7.71 -8.52 -29.66
CA GLN A 37 -6.56 -8.94 -30.47
C GLN A 37 -6.87 -8.74 -31.97
N GLY A 38 -5.95 -8.09 -32.67
CA GLY A 38 -6.05 -7.88 -34.12
C GLY A 38 -6.77 -6.59 -34.53
N VAL A 39 -7.16 -5.73 -33.60
CA VAL A 39 -7.76 -4.42 -33.87
C VAL A 39 -6.70 -3.35 -33.66
N GLU A 40 -6.42 -2.51 -34.66
CA GLU A 40 -5.44 -1.42 -34.52
C GLU A 40 -5.94 -0.30 -33.59
N GLY A 41 -5.00 0.45 -32.97
CA GLY A 41 -5.28 1.39 -31.89
C GLY A 41 -6.38 2.42 -32.15
N THR A 42 -6.55 2.91 -33.40
CA THR A 42 -7.59 3.87 -33.75
C THR A 42 -9.00 3.22 -33.75
N SER A 43 -9.09 1.95 -34.14
CA SER A 43 -10.34 1.19 -34.09
C SER A 43 -10.69 0.77 -32.68
N GLN A 44 -9.71 0.57 -31.82
CA GLN A 44 -9.94 0.30 -30.39
C GLN A 44 -10.48 1.52 -29.64
N ALA A 45 -10.10 2.74 -30.01
CA ALA A 45 -10.65 3.97 -29.41
C ALA A 45 -12.15 4.11 -29.69
N ASN A 46 -12.64 3.58 -30.81
CA ASN A 46 -14.06 3.62 -31.22
C ASN A 46 -14.88 2.45 -30.64
N LEU A 47 -14.23 1.51 -29.96
CA LEU A 47 -14.90 0.32 -29.42
C LEU A 47 -16.04 0.66 -28.44
N GLY A 48 -15.88 1.76 -27.67
CA GLY A 48 -16.92 2.27 -26.76
C GLY A 48 -18.20 2.66 -27.51
N ASP A 49 -18.05 3.33 -28.65
CA ASP A 49 -19.18 3.77 -29.49
C ASP A 49 -19.85 2.57 -30.24
N GLU A 50 -19.04 1.58 -30.61
CA GLU A 50 -19.55 0.34 -31.21
C GLU A 50 -20.38 -0.47 -30.19
N ILE A 51 -19.86 -0.62 -28.96
CA ILE A 51 -20.58 -1.29 -27.88
C ILE A 51 -21.87 -0.54 -27.55
N PHE A 52 -21.80 0.79 -27.46
CA PHE A 52 -22.98 1.60 -27.20
C PHE A 52 -24.03 1.47 -28.32
N THR A 53 -23.61 1.48 -29.59
CA THR A 53 -24.50 1.30 -30.76
C THR A 53 -25.17 -0.07 -30.72
N ALA A 54 -24.42 -1.13 -30.44
CA ALA A 54 -24.96 -2.48 -30.33
C ALA A 54 -25.92 -2.62 -29.13
N LEU A 55 -25.63 -2.01 -28.00
CA LEU A 55 -26.50 -2.02 -26.82
C LEU A 55 -27.78 -1.21 -27.05
N SER A 56 -27.67 -0.02 -27.62
CA SER A 56 -28.82 0.85 -27.86
C SER A 56 -29.84 0.25 -28.88
N ALA A 57 -29.34 -0.56 -29.81
CA ALA A 57 -30.19 -1.30 -30.75
C ALA A 57 -31.08 -2.34 -30.05
N GLN A 58 -30.58 -2.96 -28.96
CA GLN A 58 -31.30 -4.00 -28.23
C GLN A 58 -32.03 -3.49 -26.99
N TYR A 59 -31.55 -2.42 -26.39
CA TYR A 59 -32.09 -1.81 -25.17
C TYR A 59 -32.39 -0.32 -25.41
N PRO A 60 -33.57 0.03 -25.97
CA PRO A 60 -33.94 1.44 -26.19
C PRO A 60 -34.05 2.19 -24.87
N GLY A 61 -33.42 3.36 -24.82
CA GLY A 61 -33.40 4.22 -23.61
C GLY A 61 -32.11 4.21 -22.80
N ILE A 62 -31.08 3.47 -23.25
CA ILE A 62 -29.74 3.56 -22.69
C ILE A 62 -29.08 4.88 -23.10
N VAL A 63 -28.43 5.54 -22.16
CA VAL A 63 -27.65 6.75 -22.41
C VAL A 63 -26.20 6.47 -22.07
N LEU A 64 -25.30 6.79 -23.01
CA LEU A 64 -23.86 6.75 -22.73
C LEU A 64 -23.47 7.95 -21.87
N GLN A 65 -23.10 7.71 -20.62
CA GLN A 65 -22.67 8.78 -19.73
C GLN A 65 -21.20 9.14 -19.98
N GLN A 66 -20.33 8.12 -20.12
CA GLN A 66 -18.91 8.32 -20.33
C GLN A 66 -18.31 7.11 -21.06
N SER A 67 -17.39 7.38 -21.99
CA SER A 67 -16.55 6.38 -22.62
C SER A 67 -15.09 6.77 -22.46
N ASN A 68 -14.30 5.87 -21.87
CA ASN A 68 -12.86 6.07 -21.69
C ASN A 68 -12.12 4.91 -22.37
N TYR A 69 -11.19 5.24 -23.21
CA TYR A 69 -10.26 4.27 -23.77
C TYR A 69 -8.90 4.37 -23.06
N VAL A 70 -8.43 3.24 -22.56
CA VAL A 70 -7.10 3.12 -21.97
C VAL A 70 -6.27 2.23 -22.90
N GLY A 71 -5.35 2.86 -23.63
CA GLY A 71 -4.45 2.13 -24.53
C GLY A 71 -3.45 1.25 -23.79
N PRO A 72 -2.86 0.22 -24.44
CA PRO A 72 -1.83 -0.64 -23.85
C PRO A 72 -0.64 0.15 -23.30
N ALA A 73 -0.22 1.21 -23.97
CA ALA A 73 0.86 2.09 -23.54
C ALA A 73 0.63 2.70 -22.15
N VAL A 74 -0.61 3.01 -21.80
CA VAL A 74 -0.93 3.55 -20.46
C VAL A 74 -0.72 2.50 -19.37
N GLY A 75 -0.95 1.22 -19.67
CA GLY A 75 -0.67 0.12 -18.74
C GLY A 75 0.84 -0.03 -18.48
N ASP A 76 1.65 0.09 -19.51
CA ASP A 76 3.10 0.01 -19.42
C ASP A 76 3.67 1.23 -18.67
N GLU A 77 3.20 2.44 -18.98
CA GLU A 77 3.55 3.67 -18.25
C GLU A 77 3.16 3.57 -16.77
N LEU A 78 1.96 3.07 -16.46
CA LEU A 78 1.53 2.89 -15.08
C LEU A 78 2.42 1.90 -14.32
N ALA A 79 2.87 0.83 -14.97
CA ALA A 79 3.76 -0.16 -14.37
C ALA A 79 5.16 0.42 -14.15
N GLU A 80 5.70 1.17 -15.11
CA GLU A 80 7.03 1.78 -15.05
C GLU A 80 7.05 2.95 -14.05
N ASP A 81 6.17 3.93 -14.22
CA ASP A 81 6.09 5.10 -13.35
C ASP A 81 5.64 4.73 -11.93
N GLY A 82 4.69 3.81 -11.81
CA GLY A 82 4.23 3.29 -10.54
C GLY A 82 5.32 2.52 -9.79
N GLY A 83 6.07 1.68 -10.50
CA GLY A 83 7.23 0.98 -9.96
C GLY A 83 8.32 1.96 -9.50
N LEU A 84 8.62 2.96 -10.31
CA LEU A 84 9.59 4.01 -9.98
C LEU A 84 9.14 4.84 -8.79
N ALA A 85 7.85 5.19 -8.71
CA ALA A 85 7.29 5.92 -7.57
C ALA A 85 7.41 5.14 -6.27
N LEU A 86 7.09 3.84 -6.28
CA LEU A 86 7.24 2.95 -5.11
C LEU A 86 8.70 2.82 -4.67
N LEU A 87 9.62 2.58 -5.61
CA LEU A 87 11.04 2.49 -5.31
C LEU A 87 11.59 3.82 -4.76
N THR A 88 11.20 4.93 -5.34
CA THR A 88 11.59 6.27 -4.87
C THR A 88 11.06 6.53 -3.48
N ALA A 89 9.79 6.20 -3.22
CA ALA A 89 9.19 6.35 -1.89
C ALA A 89 9.95 5.52 -0.83
N LEU A 90 10.24 4.25 -1.12
CA LEU A 90 11.00 3.39 -0.22
C LEU A 90 12.41 3.92 0.03
N LEU A 91 13.08 4.43 -1.00
CA LEU A 91 14.43 4.99 -0.88
C LEU A 91 14.43 6.29 -0.05
N VAL A 92 13.50 7.20 -0.30
CA VAL A 92 13.37 8.45 0.48
C VAL A 92 13.06 8.16 1.94
N VAL A 93 12.17 7.20 2.20
CA VAL A 93 11.85 6.74 3.54
C VAL A 93 13.06 6.12 4.22
N MET A 94 13.82 5.28 3.52
CA MET A 94 15.05 4.69 4.03
C MET A 94 16.06 5.77 4.44
N VAL A 95 16.29 6.75 3.58
CA VAL A 95 17.18 7.88 3.86
C VAL A 95 16.71 8.67 5.08
N TYR A 96 15.41 8.97 5.18
CA TYR A 96 14.83 9.65 6.35
C TYR A 96 15.09 8.87 7.65
N ILE A 97 14.85 7.55 7.64
CA ILE A 97 15.02 6.72 8.83
C ILE A 97 16.51 6.58 9.19
N LEU A 98 17.43 6.54 8.20
CA LEU A 98 18.88 6.52 8.45
C LEU A 98 19.36 7.77 9.18
N PHE A 99 18.79 8.95 8.87
CA PHE A 99 19.08 10.17 9.62
C PHE A 99 18.47 10.21 11.02
N ARG A 100 17.31 9.55 11.18
CA ARG A 100 16.56 9.58 12.46
C ARG A 100 16.96 8.47 13.42
N PHE A 101 17.37 7.30 12.90
CA PHE A 101 17.68 6.09 13.65
C PHE A 101 19.01 5.48 13.21
N THR A 102 19.41 4.38 13.86
CA THR A 102 20.59 3.60 13.43
C THR A 102 20.28 2.74 12.20
N LYS A 103 21.34 2.22 11.56
CA LYS A 103 21.24 1.41 10.34
C LYS A 103 20.32 0.18 10.52
N GLN A 104 20.34 -0.45 11.70
CA GLN A 104 19.53 -1.64 11.98
C GLN A 104 18.02 -1.31 11.91
N PHE A 105 17.60 -0.19 12.50
CA PHE A 105 16.20 0.24 12.44
C PHE A 105 15.76 0.61 11.02
N SER A 106 16.66 1.25 10.26
CA SER A 106 16.37 1.60 8.87
C SER A 106 16.11 0.36 8.01
N VAL A 107 16.99 -0.64 8.11
CA VAL A 107 16.82 -1.91 7.40
C VAL A 107 15.53 -2.60 7.84
N GLY A 108 15.26 -2.68 9.15
CA GLY A 108 14.03 -3.28 9.68
C GLY A 108 12.77 -2.62 9.14
N ALA A 109 12.74 -1.29 9.11
CA ALA A 109 11.61 -0.54 8.58
C ALA A 109 11.40 -0.73 7.07
N VAL A 110 12.48 -0.71 6.28
CA VAL A 110 12.38 -0.91 4.82
C VAL A 110 11.93 -2.33 4.49
N VAL A 111 12.45 -3.34 5.19
CA VAL A 111 12.00 -4.73 5.01
C VAL A 111 10.52 -4.88 5.36
N ALA A 112 10.06 -4.27 6.46
CA ALA A 112 8.65 -4.28 6.85
C ALA A 112 7.77 -3.61 5.78
N LEU A 113 8.17 -2.43 5.27
CA LEU A 113 7.44 -1.73 4.20
C LEU A 113 7.40 -2.52 2.88
N ALA A 114 8.52 -3.11 2.48
CA ALA A 114 8.57 -3.95 1.28
C ALA A 114 7.66 -5.18 1.42
N HIS A 115 7.63 -5.80 2.60
CA HIS A 115 6.71 -6.88 2.93
C HIS A 115 5.24 -6.44 2.80
N ASP A 116 4.87 -5.28 3.34
CA ASP A 116 3.50 -4.77 3.31
C ASP A 116 3.03 -4.52 1.87
N VAL A 117 3.86 -3.84 1.08
CA VAL A 117 3.60 -3.58 -0.35
C VAL A 117 3.47 -4.90 -1.12
N ALA A 118 4.38 -5.85 -0.89
CA ALA A 118 4.36 -7.14 -1.57
C ALA A 118 3.07 -7.93 -1.26
N ILE A 119 2.58 -7.90 -0.02
CA ILE A 119 1.33 -8.57 0.34
C ILE A 119 0.13 -7.90 -0.30
N VAL A 120 0.05 -6.56 -0.28
CA VAL A 120 -1.07 -5.85 -0.93
C VAL A 120 -1.09 -6.15 -2.43
N LEU A 121 0.04 -6.05 -3.12
CA LEU A 121 0.16 -6.40 -4.54
C LEU A 121 -0.18 -7.88 -4.79
N GLY A 122 0.28 -8.77 -3.91
CA GLY A 122 -0.04 -10.19 -3.95
C GLY A 122 -1.53 -10.47 -3.85
N CYS A 123 -2.24 -9.78 -2.94
CA CYS A 123 -3.70 -9.89 -2.84
C CYS A 123 -4.39 -9.44 -4.13
N PHE A 124 -4.01 -8.29 -4.69
CA PHE A 124 -4.57 -7.81 -5.96
C PHE A 124 -4.34 -8.79 -7.11
N SER A 125 -3.16 -9.40 -7.17
CA SER A 125 -2.80 -10.41 -8.18
C SER A 125 -3.60 -11.70 -8.03
N VAL A 126 -3.67 -12.26 -6.81
CA VAL A 126 -4.35 -13.54 -6.53
C VAL A 126 -5.85 -13.43 -6.77
N PHE A 127 -6.48 -12.36 -6.29
CA PHE A 127 -7.91 -12.13 -6.47
C PHE A 127 -8.25 -11.50 -7.83
N ARG A 128 -7.24 -11.19 -8.65
CA ARG A 128 -7.39 -10.54 -9.97
C ARG A 128 -8.21 -9.25 -9.92
N TRP A 129 -8.04 -8.48 -8.85
CA TRP A 129 -8.65 -7.17 -8.74
C TRP A 129 -8.00 -6.18 -9.68
N THR A 130 -8.77 -5.19 -10.14
CA THR A 130 -8.26 -4.16 -11.04
C THR A 130 -7.23 -3.30 -10.30
N PHE A 131 -6.06 -3.14 -10.91
CA PHE A 131 -5.02 -2.24 -10.44
C PHE A 131 -5.07 -0.97 -11.28
N ASP A 132 -5.30 0.16 -10.64
CA ASP A 132 -5.38 1.47 -11.27
C ASP A 132 -4.60 2.52 -10.46
N LEU A 133 -4.60 3.78 -10.92
CA LEU A 133 -3.91 4.88 -10.24
C LEU A 133 -4.40 5.09 -8.80
N THR A 134 -5.66 4.80 -8.50
CA THR A 134 -6.20 4.95 -7.15
C THR A 134 -5.62 3.90 -6.20
N VAL A 135 -5.42 2.68 -6.71
CA VAL A 135 -4.74 1.59 -5.96
C VAL A 135 -3.27 1.92 -5.76
N LEU A 136 -2.58 2.47 -6.77
CA LEU A 136 -1.21 2.94 -6.63
C LEU A 136 -1.09 4.03 -5.56
N ALA A 137 -1.99 5.01 -5.57
CA ALA A 137 -2.06 6.05 -4.53
C ALA A 137 -2.30 5.44 -3.14
N ALA A 138 -3.16 4.41 -3.03
CA ALA A 138 -3.35 3.68 -1.78
C ALA A 138 -2.06 2.98 -1.31
N LEU A 139 -1.29 2.37 -2.20
CA LEU A 139 0.01 1.76 -1.85
C LEU A 139 1.00 2.77 -1.29
N LEU A 140 1.09 3.96 -1.90
CA LEU A 140 1.93 5.04 -1.37
C LEU A 140 1.44 5.51 0.01
N ALA A 141 0.12 5.57 0.21
CA ALA A 141 -0.48 5.87 1.52
C ALA A 141 -0.20 4.77 2.56
N VAL A 142 -0.22 3.48 2.17
CA VAL A 142 0.16 2.34 3.03
C VAL A 142 1.59 2.49 3.54
N ILE A 143 2.54 2.87 2.67
CA ILE A 143 3.93 3.11 3.07
C ILE A 143 4.00 4.16 4.18
N GLY A 144 3.32 5.29 4.01
CA GLY A 144 3.29 6.36 5.02
C GLY A 144 2.62 5.93 6.33
N TYR A 145 1.52 5.18 6.23
CA TYR A 145 0.78 4.69 7.39
C TYR A 145 1.57 3.65 8.20
N SER A 146 2.10 2.63 7.54
CA SER A 146 2.90 1.57 8.17
C SER A 146 4.18 2.12 8.80
N LEU A 147 4.80 3.11 8.12
CA LEU A 147 5.98 3.79 8.64
C LEU A 147 5.71 4.49 9.98
N ASN A 148 4.55 5.12 10.14
CA ASN A 148 4.20 5.82 11.37
C ASN A 148 4.22 4.87 12.58
N ASP A 149 3.61 3.69 12.46
CA ASP A 149 3.62 2.68 13.53
C ASP A 149 5.02 2.10 13.76
N THR A 150 5.75 1.81 12.69
CA THR A 150 7.13 1.31 12.76
C THR A 150 8.06 2.29 13.48
N ILE A 151 7.91 3.60 13.25
CA ILE A 151 8.68 4.65 13.96
C ILE A 151 8.34 4.66 15.45
N VAL A 152 7.07 4.59 15.82
CA VAL A 152 6.64 4.59 17.23
C VAL A 152 7.20 3.39 17.98
N VAL A 153 7.12 2.21 17.39
CA VAL A 153 7.67 0.97 17.95
C VAL A 153 9.19 1.06 18.07
N SER A 154 9.85 1.51 17.00
CA SER A 154 11.32 1.65 16.95
C SER A 154 11.84 2.64 17.99
N ASP A 155 11.16 3.77 18.17
CA ASP A 155 11.54 4.78 19.17
C ASP A 155 11.41 4.21 20.60
N ARG A 156 10.35 3.45 20.87
CA ARG A 156 10.16 2.77 22.17
C ARG A 156 11.20 1.67 22.41
N ILE A 157 11.52 0.87 21.40
CA ILE A 157 12.59 -0.13 21.49
C ILE A 157 13.91 0.55 21.83
N ARG A 158 14.26 1.61 21.10
CA ARG A 158 15.47 2.41 21.35
C ARG A 158 15.51 2.99 22.76
N GLU A 159 14.38 3.52 23.24
CA GLU A 159 14.28 4.06 24.60
C GLU A 159 14.52 2.98 25.65
N ASN A 160 13.87 1.80 25.49
CA ASN A 160 14.02 0.69 26.43
C ASN A 160 15.46 0.16 26.45
N PHE A 161 16.13 0.03 25.31
CA PHE A 161 17.55 -0.37 25.26
C PHE A 161 18.47 0.63 25.98
N ARG A 162 18.19 1.93 25.91
CA ARG A 162 18.96 2.96 26.60
C ARG A 162 18.75 2.93 28.10
N ARG A 163 17.55 2.61 28.57
CA ARG A 163 17.19 2.54 29.98
C ARG A 163 17.61 1.22 30.63
N ALA A 164 17.55 0.12 29.90
CA ALA A 164 17.87 -1.20 30.42
C ALA A 164 19.37 -1.32 30.70
N ARG A 165 19.70 -1.60 31.97
CA ARG A 165 21.10 -1.86 32.38
C ARG A 165 21.52 -3.29 32.06
N ARG A 166 20.57 -4.25 32.09
CA ARG A 166 20.76 -5.70 31.83
C ARG A 166 19.47 -6.23 31.21
N GLY A 167 19.56 -7.31 30.44
CA GLY A 167 18.44 -8.01 29.83
C GLY A 167 18.79 -8.55 28.43
N ALA A 168 18.14 -9.64 28.05
CA ALA A 168 18.26 -10.15 26.67
C ALA A 168 17.57 -9.21 25.68
N PRO A 169 18.11 -8.99 24.47
CA PRO A 169 17.48 -8.14 23.46
C PRO A 169 16.00 -8.48 23.20
N VAL A 170 15.66 -9.77 23.21
CA VAL A 170 14.29 -10.26 23.03
C VAL A 170 13.34 -9.74 24.12
N GLU A 171 13.79 -9.73 25.38
CA GLU A 171 12.97 -9.26 26.51
C GLU A 171 12.70 -7.75 26.40
N ILE A 172 13.74 -6.98 26.06
CA ILE A 172 13.66 -5.53 25.92
C ILE A 172 12.71 -5.15 24.77
N ILE A 173 12.81 -5.87 23.64
CA ILE A 173 11.93 -5.66 22.49
C ILE A 173 10.49 -6.04 22.84
N ASN A 174 10.25 -7.20 23.47
CA ASN A 174 8.91 -7.60 23.89
C ASN A 174 8.26 -6.62 24.85
N GLU A 175 9.02 -6.07 25.78
CA GLU A 175 8.53 -5.03 26.67
C GLU A 175 8.14 -3.76 25.91
N ALA A 176 8.94 -3.31 24.94
CA ALA A 176 8.64 -2.16 24.11
C ALA A 176 7.38 -2.37 23.25
N LEU A 177 7.24 -3.56 22.66
CA LEU A 177 6.06 -3.95 21.88
C LEU A 177 4.79 -3.90 22.74
N ASN A 178 4.82 -4.47 23.93
CA ASN A 178 3.68 -4.45 24.85
C ASN A 178 3.31 -3.02 25.29
N GLN A 179 4.29 -2.14 25.49
CA GLN A 179 4.07 -0.74 25.85
C GLN A 179 3.41 0.08 24.71
N THR A 180 3.66 -0.28 23.46
CA THR A 180 3.13 0.44 22.28
C THR A 180 1.87 -0.21 21.70
N LEU A 181 1.59 -1.48 22.02
CA LEU A 181 0.54 -2.30 21.44
C LEU A 181 -0.83 -1.62 21.49
N GLY A 182 -1.21 -1.07 22.64
CA GLY A 182 -2.51 -0.40 22.80
C GLY A 182 -2.69 0.79 21.87
N ARG A 183 -1.64 1.60 21.70
CA ARG A 183 -1.67 2.74 20.77
C ARG A 183 -1.79 2.28 19.33
N THR A 184 -0.94 1.35 18.90
CA THR A 184 -0.92 0.81 17.54
C THR A 184 -2.26 0.18 17.19
N LEU A 185 -2.85 -0.62 18.08
CA LEU A 185 -4.16 -1.23 17.83
C LEU A 185 -5.30 -0.20 17.75
N VAL A 186 -5.33 0.81 18.61
CA VAL A 186 -6.36 1.85 18.57
C VAL A 186 -6.25 2.67 17.29
N THR A 187 -5.07 3.11 16.89
CA THR A 187 -4.87 3.88 15.66
C THR A 187 -5.24 3.08 14.43
N SER A 188 -4.84 1.83 14.35
CA SER A 188 -5.14 0.95 13.21
C SER A 188 -6.63 0.62 13.14
N LEU A 189 -7.27 0.32 14.28
CA LEU A 189 -8.67 -0.03 14.32
C LEU A 189 -9.57 1.16 13.95
N THR A 190 -9.26 2.36 14.46
CA THR A 190 -10.00 3.58 14.10
C THR A 190 -9.88 3.91 12.61
N THR A 191 -8.69 3.77 12.04
CA THR A 191 -8.48 3.95 10.60
C THR A 191 -9.22 2.89 9.80
N LEU A 192 -9.16 1.63 10.24
CA LEU A 192 -9.85 0.52 9.57
C LEU A 192 -11.37 0.72 9.56
N PHE A 193 -11.98 1.23 10.63
CA PHE A 193 -13.42 1.56 10.64
C PHE A 193 -13.79 2.59 9.59
N VAL A 194 -12.98 3.66 9.42
CA VAL A 194 -13.20 4.66 8.37
C VAL A 194 -13.07 4.04 6.98
N LEU A 195 -12.04 3.20 6.77
CA LEU A 195 -11.82 2.52 5.50
C LEU A 195 -12.93 1.52 5.16
N LEU A 196 -13.44 0.80 6.14
CA LEU A 196 -14.60 -0.09 5.95
C LEU A 196 -15.86 0.71 5.60
N ALA A 197 -16.11 1.83 6.28
CA ALA A 197 -17.21 2.71 5.89
C ALA A 197 -17.05 3.22 4.45
N LEU A 198 -15.84 3.58 4.04
CA LEU A 198 -15.52 3.99 2.68
C LEU A 198 -15.69 2.83 1.68
N LEU A 199 -15.30 1.61 2.05
CA LEU A 199 -15.43 0.42 1.23
C LEU A 199 -16.90 0.07 0.92
N PHE A 200 -17.79 0.23 1.92
CA PHE A 200 -19.20 -0.11 1.76
C PHE A 200 -20.07 1.05 1.23
N ALA A 201 -19.72 2.29 1.55
CA ALA A 201 -20.50 3.47 1.20
C ALA A 201 -19.85 4.38 0.14
N GLY A 202 -18.56 4.19 -0.19
CA GLY A 202 -17.79 5.09 -1.06
C GLY A 202 -17.98 4.88 -2.57
N GLY A 203 -18.72 3.83 -2.99
CA GLY A 203 -18.95 3.52 -4.40
C GLY A 203 -17.75 2.88 -5.10
N GLU A 204 -17.95 2.52 -6.38
CA GLU A 204 -17.00 1.70 -7.16
C GLU A 204 -15.67 2.41 -7.42
N VAL A 205 -15.68 3.74 -7.62
CA VAL A 205 -14.45 4.51 -7.95
C VAL A 205 -13.41 4.43 -6.82
N ILE A 206 -13.86 4.42 -5.58
CA ILE A 206 -13.00 4.46 -4.39
C ILE A 206 -12.76 3.05 -3.82
N ARG A 207 -13.51 2.04 -4.29
CA ARG A 207 -13.44 0.68 -3.77
C ARG A 207 -12.03 0.08 -3.84
N GLY A 208 -11.32 0.24 -4.98
CA GLY A 208 -9.94 -0.23 -5.13
C GLY A 208 -8.99 0.39 -4.11
N PHE A 209 -9.06 1.70 -3.95
CA PHE A 209 -8.31 2.45 -2.95
C PHE A 209 -8.61 1.96 -1.52
N ALA A 210 -9.89 1.90 -1.15
CA ALA A 210 -10.31 1.49 0.20
C ALA A 210 -9.89 0.05 0.50
N THR A 211 -9.98 -0.85 -0.48
CA THR A 211 -9.54 -2.25 -0.35
C THR A 211 -8.03 -2.33 -0.11
N ALA A 212 -7.22 -1.69 -0.96
CA ALA A 212 -5.77 -1.71 -0.85
C ALA A 212 -5.30 -1.14 0.49
N LEU A 213 -5.86 0.01 0.88
CA LEU A 213 -5.48 0.67 2.13
C LEU A 213 -5.97 -0.12 3.36
N SER A 214 -7.15 -0.76 3.31
CA SER A 214 -7.62 -1.63 4.40
C SER A 214 -6.71 -2.83 4.63
N ILE A 215 -6.32 -3.52 3.57
CA ILE A 215 -5.35 -4.62 3.63
C ILE A 215 -4.02 -4.08 4.17
N GLY A 216 -3.53 -2.96 3.63
CA GLY A 216 -2.28 -2.34 4.03
C GLY A 216 -2.24 -1.95 5.51
N VAL A 217 -3.32 -1.40 6.07
CA VAL A 217 -3.41 -1.06 7.50
C VAL A 217 -3.33 -2.30 8.39
N VAL A 218 -4.05 -3.38 8.03
CA VAL A 218 -4.02 -4.64 8.80
C VAL A 218 -2.63 -5.27 8.74
N ILE A 219 -2.06 -5.38 7.54
CA ILE A 219 -0.74 -5.99 7.34
C ILE A 219 0.36 -5.12 7.95
N GLY A 220 0.31 -3.78 7.80
CA GLY A 220 1.26 -2.85 8.38
C GLY A 220 1.24 -2.87 9.90
N THR A 221 0.07 -3.03 10.53
CA THR A 221 -0.03 -3.22 11.98
C THR A 221 0.68 -4.51 12.43
N TYR A 222 0.49 -5.60 11.69
CA TYR A 222 1.20 -6.84 11.97
C TYR A 222 2.71 -6.68 11.74
N SER A 223 3.11 -6.06 10.63
CA SER A 223 4.51 -5.98 10.23
C SER A 223 5.33 -5.05 11.14
N SER A 224 4.75 -3.95 11.61
CA SER A 224 5.42 -3.05 12.56
C SER A 224 5.75 -3.74 13.89
N ILE A 225 4.89 -4.67 14.34
CA ILE A 225 5.08 -5.42 15.58
C ILE A 225 6.03 -6.62 15.39
N TYR A 226 5.83 -7.42 14.33
CA TYR A 226 6.53 -8.69 14.18
C TYR A 226 7.67 -8.63 13.16
N VAL A 227 7.45 -8.09 11.97
CA VAL A 227 8.46 -8.12 10.90
C VAL A 227 9.63 -7.22 11.26
N ALA A 228 9.37 -5.95 11.58
CA ALA A 228 10.41 -4.99 11.95
C ALA A 228 11.21 -5.47 13.19
N ALA A 229 10.52 -5.94 14.22
CA ALA A 229 11.16 -6.43 15.45
C ALA A 229 12.03 -7.68 15.22
N ASN A 230 11.56 -8.64 14.40
CA ASN A 230 12.34 -9.83 14.07
C ASN A 230 13.57 -9.50 13.21
N VAL A 231 13.49 -8.52 12.31
CA VAL A 231 14.67 -8.07 11.56
C VAL A 231 15.70 -7.45 12.49
N LEU A 232 15.29 -6.65 13.48
CA LEU A 232 16.21 -6.09 14.49
C LEU A 232 16.91 -7.20 15.29
N LEU A 233 16.16 -8.24 15.70
CA LEU A 233 16.74 -9.40 16.38
C LEU A 233 17.71 -10.17 15.48
N ALA A 234 17.37 -10.39 14.22
CA ALA A 234 18.24 -11.07 13.25
C ALA A 234 19.54 -10.29 12.97
N MET A 235 19.50 -8.97 13.08
CA MET A 235 20.66 -8.09 12.96
C MET A 235 21.48 -7.98 14.28
N ASN A 236 21.13 -8.77 15.30
CA ASN A 236 21.81 -8.79 16.61
C ASN A 236 21.94 -7.40 17.23
N ILE A 237 20.84 -6.63 17.23
CA ILE A 237 20.84 -5.30 17.83
C ILE A 237 21.31 -5.37 19.30
N SER A 238 22.24 -4.52 19.66
CA SER A 238 22.81 -4.44 20.98
C SER A 238 22.62 -3.06 21.60
N ARG A 239 22.85 -2.96 22.90
CA ARG A 239 22.84 -1.68 23.61
C ARG A 239 23.95 -0.76 23.09
N GLU A 240 25.10 -1.31 22.74
CA GLU A 240 26.28 -0.57 22.28
C GLU A 240 26.00 0.19 20.99
N ASP A 241 25.18 -0.39 20.11
CA ASP A 241 24.74 0.24 18.87
C ASP A 241 23.89 1.51 19.09
N LEU A 242 23.34 1.68 20.30
CA LEU A 242 22.37 2.74 20.63
C LEU A 242 22.90 3.75 21.64
N LEU A 243 24.08 3.54 22.19
CA LEU A 243 24.74 4.52 23.04
C LEU A 243 25.31 5.64 22.16
N VAL A 244 25.09 6.87 22.56
CA VAL A 244 25.82 8.01 22.01
C VAL A 244 27.26 7.86 22.46
N PRO A 245 28.27 7.91 21.57
CA PRO A 245 29.67 7.93 22.02
C PRO A 245 29.84 9.05 23.04
N GLU A 246 30.36 8.72 24.23
CA GLU A 246 30.79 9.77 25.13
C GLU A 246 31.86 10.60 24.41
N PRO A 247 31.73 11.95 24.38
CA PRO A 247 32.79 12.76 23.85
C PRO A 247 34.09 12.33 24.59
N GLU A 248 35.14 12.00 23.82
CA GLU A 248 36.46 11.76 24.36
C GLU A 248 36.78 12.94 25.29
N GLN A 249 36.83 12.68 26.59
CA GLN A 249 37.36 13.67 27.50
C GLN A 249 38.83 13.84 27.09
N ASP A 250 39.12 15.01 26.52
CA ASP A 250 40.50 15.42 26.27
C ASP A 250 41.27 15.28 27.59
N SER A 251 42.02 14.19 27.69
CA SER A 251 42.90 13.90 28.79
C SER A 251 44.15 14.81 28.77
N ASN A 252 43.99 16.04 28.30
CA ASN A 252 44.99 17.08 28.31
C ASN A 252 44.68 18.17 29.35
N GLU A 253 44.27 17.77 30.57
CA GLU A 253 44.61 18.60 31.72
C GLU A 253 45.98 18.16 32.23
N ASP A 254 46.99 18.55 31.47
CA ASP A 254 48.36 18.65 31.97
C ASP A 254 48.37 19.72 33.06
N GLY A 255 48.38 19.23 34.32
CA GLY A 255 48.38 20.04 35.49
C GLY A 255 49.71 20.79 35.68
N SER A 256 49.91 21.87 34.90
CA SER A 256 50.95 22.87 35.20
C SER A 256 50.29 24.16 35.67
N TYR A 257 50.05 24.25 36.97
CA TYR A 257 49.96 25.53 37.63
C TYR A 257 51.34 25.89 38.19
N PRO A 258 51.81 27.13 37.99
CA PRO A 258 53.04 27.63 38.49
C PRO A 258 53.02 27.87 40.03
#